data_3dfa1bd053fe7e74b037c8f43aa3305a
#
_entry.id   3dfa1bd053fe7e74b037c8f43aa3305a
#
_cell.length_a   1.000
_cell.length_b   1.000
_cell.length_c   1.000
_cell.angle_alpha   90.00
_cell.angle_beta   90.00
_cell.angle_gamma   90.00
#
_symmetry.space_group_name_H-M   'P 1'
#
loop_
_entity.id
_entity.type
_entity.pdbx_description
1 polymer ?
#
loop_
_entity_poly.entity_id
_entity_poly.type
_entity_poly.pdbx_seq_one_letter_code
_entity_poly.pdbx_strand_id
1 'polypeptide(L)'
;MSTKTRLEPQPPDLQPPWRTAARVELQLEARAFAQDIVLPIADELDPKKGEMPRSLIDQMAAKGWFGITIPAQHGGMGLGVFEYCLVSEELARAWLSVRSILARGQGLGTQTINDDRRLGLLRRSAQGKWIGAIALSEPTAGSDLAAVQTRATREDGYWLLSGTKRWAGFALAADFIEVLARTREPKDGESSSAGLETFLVVKQPGIFPEGMTARN
;
A
#
# COMPACT_ATOMS: atom_id res chain seq x y z
N MET A 1 21.34 33.25 -7.65
CA MET A 1 21.94 32.46 -8.74
C MET A 1 21.94 30.99 -8.29
N SER A 2 21.04 30.18 -8.82
CA SER A 2 20.95 28.75 -8.49
C SER A 2 21.88 27.99 -9.42
N THR A 3 22.96 27.45 -8.89
CA THR A 3 23.86 26.53 -9.59
C THR A 3 23.13 25.21 -9.80
N LYS A 4 22.56 25.00 -10.99
CA LYS A 4 22.09 23.69 -11.43
C LYS A 4 23.33 22.79 -11.55
N THR A 5 23.52 21.88 -10.59
CA THR A 5 24.50 20.82 -10.71
C THR A 5 24.08 19.92 -11.88
N ARG A 6 24.74 20.06 -13.01
CA ARG A 6 24.61 19.14 -14.12
C ARG A 6 25.32 17.85 -13.72
N LEU A 7 24.59 16.77 -13.54
CA LEU A 7 25.18 15.45 -13.46
C LEU A 7 25.83 15.16 -14.82
N GLU A 8 27.15 14.97 -14.83
CA GLU A 8 27.84 14.58 -16.05
C GLU A 8 27.34 13.21 -16.50
N PRO A 9 27.18 12.98 -17.82
CA PRO A 9 26.80 11.68 -18.34
C PRO A 9 27.93 10.69 -17.99
N GLN A 10 27.56 9.58 -17.35
CA GLN A 10 28.52 8.51 -17.07
C GLN A 10 29.05 7.93 -18.38
N PRO A 11 30.34 7.55 -18.43
CA PRO A 11 30.92 6.91 -19.60
C PRO A 11 30.09 5.69 -20.02
N PRO A 12 29.88 5.47 -21.33
CA PRO A 12 28.98 4.44 -21.86
C PRO A 12 29.36 3.00 -21.47
N ASP A 13 30.58 2.76 -21.01
CA ASP A 13 31.08 1.42 -20.71
C ASP A 13 30.88 0.99 -19.24
N LEU A 14 30.42 1.88 -18.35
CA LEU A 14 30.16 1.59 -16.93
C LEU A 14 28.65 1.54 -16.68
N GLN A 15 27.99 0.48 -17.20
CA GLN A 15 26.62 0.18 -16.78
C GLN A 15 26.66 -0.28 -15.31
N PRO A 16 25.86 0.36 -14.42
CA PRO A 16 25.77 -0.11 -13.05
C PRO A 16 25.41 -1.59 -13.01
N PRO A 17 26.04 -2.41 -12.15
CA PRO A 17 25.86 -3.86 -12.14
C PRO A 17 24.41 -4.30 -11.85
N TRP A 18 23.60 -3.39 -11.27
CA TRP A 18 22.18 -3.62 -11.05
C TRP A 18 21.30 -3.39 -12.29
N ARG A 19 21.82 -2.78 -13.37
CA ARG A 19 21.09 -2.45 -14.60
C ARG A 19 21.10 -3.61 -15.58
N THR A 20 20.38 -4.67 -15.25
CA THR A 20 20.21 -5.83 -16.16
C THR A 20 19.20 -5.51 -17.28
N ALA A 21 19.26 -6.24 -18.40
CA ALA A 21 18.31 -6.09 -19.50
C ALA A 21 16.85 -6.21 -19.03
N ALA A 22 16.55 -7.21 -18.20
CA ALA A 22 15.21 -7.41 -17.65
C ALA A 22 14.72 -6.24 -16.79
N ARG A 23 15.59 -5.63 -16.00
CA ARG A 23 15.25 -4.45 -15.18
C ARG A 23 15.01 -3.21 -16.03
N VAL A 24 15.81 -3.04 -17.08
CA VAL A 24 15.62 -1.95 -18.05
C VAL A 24 14.29 -2.11 -18.78
N GLU A 25 13.96 -3.31 -19.24
CA GLU A 25 12.69 -3.61 -19.89
C GLU A 25 11.49 -3.33 -18.99
N LEU A 26 11.51 -3.83 -17.73
CA LEU A 26 10.48 -3.56 -16.73
C LEU A 26 10.30 -2.06 -16.46
N GLN A 27 11.41 -1.33 -16.32
CA GLN A 27 11.36 0.13 -16.10
C GLN A 27 10.77 0.86 -17.31
N LEU A 28 11.16 0.48 -18.54
CA LEU A 28 10.63 1.09 -19.76
C LEU A 28 9.14 0.79 -19.95
N GLU A 29 8.70 -0.42 -19.64
CA GLU A 29 7.28 -0.78 -19.64
C GLU A 29 6.49 0.05 -18.64
N ALA A 30 6.99 0.19 -17.41
CA ALA A 30 6.36 1.01 -16.37
C ALA A 30 6.30 2.48 -16.76
N ARG A 31 7.36 3.00 -17.40
CA ARG A 31 7.44 4.38 -17.91
C ARG A 31 6.41 4.63 -19.01
N ALA A 32 6.34 3.76 -20.00
CA ALA A 32 5.35 3.87 -21.08
C ALA A 32 3.92 3.86 -20.51
N PHE A 33 3.62 2.92 -19.63
CA PHE A 33 2.32 2.86 -18.96
C PHE A 33 2.02 4.13 -18.14
N ALA A 34 3.02 4.64 -17.42
CA ALA A 34 2.88 5.87 -16.64
C ALA A 34 2.57 7.09 -17.53
N GLN A 35 3.26 7.21 -18.66
CA GLN A 35 3.10 8.34 -19.58
C GLN A 35 1.82 8.24 -20.40
N ASP A 36 1.52 7.07 -20.95
CA ASP A 36 0.47 6.90 -21.95
C ASP A 36 -0.92 6.64 -21.33
N ILE A 37 -0.95 6.05 -20.13
CA ILE A 37 -2.20 5.64 -19.46
C ILE A 37 -2.44 6.43 -18.18
N VAL A 38 -1.44 6.50 -17.27
CA VAL A 38 -1.65 7.08 -15.95
C VAL A 38 -1.74 8.61 -16.01
N LEU A 39 -0.80 9.25 -16.71
CA LEU A 39 -0.70 10.71 -16.73
C LEU A 39 -1.96 11.39 -17.28
N PRO A 40 -2.58 10.97 -18.41
CA PRO A 40 -3.82 11.57 -18.88
C PRO A 40 -4.98 11.46 -17.88
N ILE A 41 -5.07 10.32 -17.17
CA ILE A 41 -6.08 10.09 -16.12
C ILE A 41 -5.81 11.00 -14.92
N ALA A 42 -4.53 11.13 -14.54
CA ALA A 42 -4.12 11.99 -13.43
C ALA A 42 -4.42 13.47 -13.72
N ASP A 43 -4.11 13.95 -14.91
CA ASP A 43 -4.37 15.35 -15.33
C ASP A 43 -5.87 15.69 -15.26
N GLU A 44 -6.73 14.72 -15.53
CA GLU A 44 -8.18 14.90 -15.40
C GLU A 44 -8.69 14.84 -13.96
N LEU A 45 -8.25 13.84 -13.19
CA LEU A 45 -8.88 13.48 -11.92
C LEU A 45 -8.23 14.13 -10.70
N ASP A 46 -6.90 14.28 -10.68
CA ASP A 46 -6.19 14.77 -9.49
C ASP A 46 -6.60 16.20 -9.09
N PRO A 47 -6.73 17.17 -10.03
CA PRO A 47 -7.21 18.52 -9.70
C PRO A 47 -8.63 18.55 -9.14
N LYS A 48 -9.45 17.55 -9.49
CA LYS A 48 -10.84 17.43 -9.04
C LYS A 48 -10.97 16.59 -7.76
N LYS A 49 -9.85 16.08 -7.21
CA LYS A 49 -9.83 15.06 -6.14
C LYS A 49 -10.67 13.83 -6.50
N GLY A 50 -10.68 13.47 -7.78
CA GLY A 50 -11.46 12.35 -8.31
C GLY A 50 -10.92 11.00 -7.82
N GLU A 51 -11.80 10.00 -7.78
CA GLU A 51 -11.43 8.65 -7.40
C GLU A 51 -10.69 7.95 -8.54
N MET A 52 -9.70 7.13 -8.17
CA MET A 52 -8.94 6.33 -9.12
C MET A 52 -9.86 5.29 -9.78
N PRO A 53 -9.93 5.24 -11.12
CA PRO A 53 -10.79 4.27 -11.81
C PRO A 53 -10.35 2.83 -11.53
N ARG A 54 -11.33 1.95 -11.26
CA ARG A 54 -11.06 0.51 -11.09
C ARG A 54 -10.34 -0.09 -12.32
N SER A 55 -10.67 0.37 -13.52
CA SER A 55 -10.02 -0.06 -14.76
C SER A 55 -8.51 0.17 -14.78
N LEU A 56 -8.02 1.22 -14.12
CA LEU A 56 -6.58 1.46 -14.00
C LEU A 56 -5.93 0.42 -13.08
N ILE A 57 -6.58 0.09 -11.97
CA ILE A 57 -6.13 -0.98 -11.05
C ILE A 57 -6.09 -2.32 -11.78
N ASP A 58 -7.12 -2.63 -12.57
CA ASP A 58 -7.21 -3.88 -13.33
C ASP A 58 -6.10 -3.99 -14.40
N GLN A 59 -5.75 -2.88 -15.05
CA GLN A 59 -4.63 -2.84 -15.99
C GLN A 59 -3.27 -3.09 -15.30
N MET A 60 -3.04 -2.49 -14.11
CA MET A 60 -1.85 -2.75 -13.31
C MET A 60 -1.79 -4.21 -12.84
N ALA A 61 -2.94 -4.78 -12.47
CA ALA A 61 -3.07 -6.18 -12.08
C ALA A 61 -2.74 -7.13 -13.24
N ALA A 62 -3.21 -6.82 -14.45
CA ALA A 62 -2.90 -7.60 -15.66
C ALA A 62 -1.40 -7.62 -15.99
N LYS A 63 -0.66 -6.59 -15.59
CA LYS A 63 0.81 -6.55 -15.67
C LYS A 63 1.52 -7.30 -14.53
N GLY A 64 0.77 -7.84 -13.57
CA GLY A 64 1.31 -8.54 -12.39
C GLY A 64 1.90 -7.63 -11.32
N TRP A 65 1.77 -6.32 -11.45
CA TRP A 65 2.50 -5.38 -10.58
C TRP A 65 2.03 -5.40 -9.12
N PHE A 66 0.81 -5.80 -8.81
CA PHE A 66 0.38 -6.02 -7.43
C PHE A 66 1.05 -7.21 -6.74
N GLY A 67 1.76 -8.04 -7.51
CA GLY A 67 2.48 -9.21 -7.02
C GLY A 67 3.98 -9.18 -7.30
N ILE A 68 4.61 -8.03 -7.51
CA ILE A 68 6.06 -7.96 -7.85
C ILE A 68 6.88 -8.75 -6.85
N THR A 69 6.66 -8.54 -5.55
CA THR A 69 7.44 -9.19 -4.47
C THR A 69 6.81 -10.49 -3.96
N ILE A 70 5.61 -10.84 -4.43
CA ILE A 70 4.96 -12.10 -4.05
C ILE A 70 5.61 -13.26 -4.83
N PRO A 71 5.98 -14.37 -4.16
CA PRO A 71 6.57 -15.52 -4.84
C PRO A 71 5.69 -16.05 -5.97
N ALA A 72 6.31 -16.52 -7.07
CA ALA A 72 5.61 -17.02 -8.26
C ALA A 72 4.66 -18.17 -7.93
N GLN A 73 5.01 -19.06 -7.01
CA GLN A 73 4.15 -20.17 -6.54
C GLN A 73 2.83 -19.68 -5.90
N HIS A 74 2.75 -18.41 -5.51
CA HIS A 74 1.55 -17.77 -4.96
C HIS A 74 0.90 -16.79 -5.96
N GLY A 75 1.29 -16.86 -7.23
CA GLY A 75 0.71 -16.07 -8.32
C GLY A 75 1.31 -14.68 -8.48
N GLY A 76 2.41 -14.38 -7.80
CA GLY A 76 3.18 -13.15 -7.98
C GLY A 76 4.26 -13.28 -9.04
N MET A 77 5.05 -12.22 -9.22
CA MET A 77 6.18 -12.19 -10.16
C MET A 77 7.45 -12.82 -9.58
N GLY A 78 7.56 -12.98 -8.27
CA GLY A 78 8.75 -13.52 -7.60
C GLY A 78 10.00 -12.65 -7.72
N LEU A 79 9.82 -11.35 -7.98
CA LEU A 79 10.90 -10.38 -8.11
C LEU A 79 11.24 -9.74 -6.75
N GLY A 80 12.27 -8.89 -6.74
CA GLY A 80 12.75 -8.24 -5.52
C GLY A 80 12.20 -6.84 -5.29
N VAL A 81 12.61 -6.27 -4.16
CA VAL A 81 12.29 -4.88 -3.80
C VAL A 81 12.86 -3.88 -4.83
N PHE A 82 13.97 -4.23 -5.48
CA PHE A 82 14.58 -3.35 -6.48
C PHE A 82 13.65 -3.16 -7.68
N GLU A 83 13.09 -4.24 -8.22
CA GLU A 83 12.11 -4.21 -9.31
C GLU A 83 10.83 -3.48 -8.91
N TYR A 84 10.38 -3.69 -7.67
CA TYR A 84 9.28 -2.91 -7.10
C TYR A 84 9.57 -1.40 -7.08
N CYS A 85 10.80 -1.00 -6.72
CA CYS A 85 11.21 0.41 -6.73
C CYS A 85 11.22 1.00 -8.14
N LEU A 86 11.71 0.26 -9.15
CA LEU A 86 11.71 0.71 -10.54
C LEU A 86 10.29 1.02 -11.05
N VAL A 87 9.34 0.11 -10.82
CA VAL A 87 7.94 0.33 -11.20
C VAL A 87 7.33 1.47 -10.40
N SER A 88 7.59 1.51 -9.08
CA SER A 88 7.07 2.56 -8.18
C SER A 88 7.53 3.95 -8.59
N GLU A 89 8.81 4.11 -8.98
CA GLU A 89 9.36 5.39 -9.41
C GLU A 89 8.65 5.92 -10.65
N GLU A 90 8.49 5.10 -11.67
CA GLU A 90 7.84 5.53 -12.92
C GLU A 90 6.36 5.86 -12.72
N LEU A 91 5.62 5.06 -11.95
CA LEU A 91 4.22 5.34 -11.64
C LEU A 91 4.06 6.61 -10.79
N ALA A 92 4.95 6.85 -9.81
CA ALA A 92 4.92 8.05 -8.98
C ALA A 92 5.14 9.34 -9.75
N ARG A 93 5.92 9.28 -10.85
CA ARG A 93 6.18 10.43 -11.73
C ARG A 93 4.92 10.91 -12.46
N ALA A 94 4.00 9.99 -12.76
CA ALA A 94 2.74 10.31 -13.41
C ALA A 94 1.65 10.66 -12.38
N TRP A 95 1.46 9.82 -11.36
CA TRP A 95 0.47 10.05 -10.30
C TRP A 95 0.85 9.31 -9.01
N LEU A 96 1.17 10.06 -7.96
CA LEU A 96 1.59 9.48 -6.67
C LEU A 96 0.54 8.55 -6.07
N SER A 97 -0.75 8.80 -6.29
CA SER A 97 -1.84 7.93 -5.84
C SER A 97 -1.77 6.53 -6.46
N VAL A 98 -1.39 6.41 -7.74
CA VAL A 98 -1.22 5.12 -8.41
C VAL A 98 -0.05 4.33 -7.82
N ARG A 99 1.07 4.98 -7.53
CA ARG A 99 2.16 4.36 -6.79
C ARG A 99 1.71 3.91 -5.39
N SER A 100 0.92 4.74 -4.73
CA SER A 100 0.46 4.44 -3.37
C SER A 100 -0.46 3.24 -3.32
N ILE A 101 -1.37 3.07 -4.30
CA ILE A 101 -2.23 1.88 -4.36
C ILE A 101 -1.44 0.62 -4.74
N LEU A 102 -0.40 0.73 -5.55
CA LEU A 102 0.52 -0.37 -5.84
C LEU A 102 1.10 -0.98 -4.55
N ALA A 103 1.49 -0.11 -3.60
CA ALA A 103 2.02 -0.54 -2.31
C ALA A 103 0.98 -1.22 -1.42
N ARG A 104 -0.32 -1.02 -1.67
CA ARG A 104 -1.42 -1.63 -0.91
C ARG A 104 -1.75 -3.06 -1.35
N GLY A 105 -1.22 -3.47 -2.49
CA GLY A 105 -1.10 -4.88 -2.86
C GLY A 105 0.13 -5.52 -2.19
N GLN A 106 0.95 -6.22 -2.93
CA GLN A 106 2.22 -6.85 -2.48
C GLN A 106 2.07 -7.77 -1.25
N GLY A 107 0.86 -8.32 -1.04
CA GLY A 107 0.60 -9.17 0.12
C GLY A 107 0.35 -8.43 1.42
N LEU A 108 0.06 -7.11 1.38
CA LEU A 108 -0.33 -6.37 2.57
C LEU A 108 -1.48 -7.08 3.31
N GLY A 109 -1.47 -7.05 4.64
CA GLY A 109 -2.47 -7.70 5.50
C GLY A 109 -2.38 -9.22 5.58
N THR A 110 -1.49 -9.86 4.81
CA THR A 110 -1.33 -11.32 4.87
C THR A 110 -0.30 -11.77 5.91
N GLN A 111 0.54 -10.85 6.40
CA GLN A 111 1.63 -11.18 7.33
C GLN A 111 1.14 -11.53 8.72
N THR A 112 -0.02 -11.01 9.12
CA THR A 112 -0.67 -11.26 10.41
C THR A 112 -1.52 -12.54 10.40
N ILE A 113 -1.69 -13.19 9.25
CA ILE A 113 -2.50 -14.39 9.07
C ILE A 113 -1.59 -15.61 9.03
N ASN A 114 -1.70 -16.50 10.01
CA ASN A 114 -0.84 -17.68 10.18
C ASN A 114 -1.53 -19.02 9.82
N ASP A 115 -2.57 -18.97 8.99
CA ASP A 115 -3.33 -20.13 8.57
C ASP A 115 -3.43 -20.24 7.03
N ASP A 116 -4.10 -21.27 6.53
CA ASP A 116 -4.23 -21.57 5.10
C ASP A 116 -4.89 -20.44 4.28
N ARG A 117 -5.65 -19.54 4.93
CA ARG A 117 -6.26 -18.36 4.29
C ARG A 117 -5.20 -17.44 3.71
N ARG A 118 -4.00 -17.38 4.33
CA ARG A 118 -2.90 -16.54 3.89
C ARG A 118 -2.55 -16.76 2.41
N LEU A 119 -2.45 -18.00 1.99
CA LEU A 119 -2.07 -18.35 0.61
C LEU A 119 -3.13 -17.89 -0.40
N GLY A 120 -4.41 -18.03 -0.05
CA GLY A 120 -5.51 -17.52 -0.86
C GLY A 120 -5.49 -16.00 -0.98
N LEU A 121 -5.19 -15.29 0.11
CA LEU A 121 -5.10 -13.83 0.11
C LEU A 121 -3.87 -13.30 -0.64
N LEU A 122 -2.73 -13.99 -0.58
CA LEU A 122 -1.56 -13.65 -1.40
C LEU A 122 -1.89 -13.70 -2.89
N ARG A 123 -2.58 -14.76 -3.33
CA ARG A 123 -3.02 -14.89 -4.73
C ARG A 123 -3.99 -13.77 -5.12
N ARG A 124 -4.95 -13.45 -4.27
CA ARG A 124 -5.88 -12.33 -4.50
C ARG A 124 -5.16 -11.00 -4.55
N SER A 125 -4.16 -10.78 -3.69
CA SER A 125 -3.33 -9.57 -3.67
C SER A 125 -2.59 -9.43 -5.01
N ALA A 126 -1.90 -10.47 -5.47
CA ALA A 126 -1.20 -10.47 -6.76
C ALA A 126 -2.12 -10.15 -7.95
N GLN A 127 -3.40 -10.52 -7.85
CA GLN A 127 -4.44 -10.23 -8.86
C GLN A 127 -5.09 -8.84 -8.71
N GLY A 128 -4.65 -7.99 -7.79
CA GLY A 128 -5.30 -6.71 -7.48
C GLY A 128 -6.72 -6.85 -6.92
N LYS A 129 -7.05 -8.00 -6.31
CA LYS A 129 -8.35 -8.33 -5.70
C LYS A 129 -8.31 -8.42 -4.18
N TRP A 130 -7.22 -7.98 -3.59
CA TRP A 130 -7.03 -7.85 -2.15
C TRP A 130 -6.11 -6.67 -1.91
N ILE A 131 -6.72 -5.50 -1.85
CA ILE A 131 -6.04 -4.20 -1.70
C ILE A 131 -6.42 -3.64 -0.34
N GLY A 132 -5.41 -3.25 0.44
CA GLY A 132 -5.59 -2.78 1.80
C GLY A 132 -5.55 -1.26 1.95
N ALA A 133 -6.04 -0.81 3.09
CA ALA A 133 -5.71 0.49 3.66
C ALA A 133 -5.04 0.29 5.02
N ILE A 134 -4.29 1.30 5.47
CA ILE A 134 -3.61 1.29 6.77
C ILE A 134 -4.12 2.47 7.56
N ALA A 135 -4.63 2.22 8.76
CA ALA A 135 -5.20 3.20 9.68
C ALA A 135 -4.40 3.21 10.99
N LEU A 136 -3.29 3.95 11.00
CA LEU A 136 -2.39 4.09 12.15
C LEU A 136 -2.61 5.42 12.87
N SER A 137 -2.45 6.53 12.13
CA SER A 137 -2.46 7.89 12.69
C SER A 137 -3.82 8.30 13.24
N GLU A 138 -3.79 9.15 14.26
CA GLU A 138 -4.94 9.75 14.92
C GLU A 138 -4.79 11.29 14.99
N PRO A 139 -5.80 12.04 15.41
CA PRO A 139 -5.66 13.48 15.60
C PRO A 139 -4.48 13.86 16.51
N THR A 140 -4.15 13.03 17.49
CA THR A 140 -3.12 13.26 18.52
C THR A 140 -1.93 12.32 18.42
N ALA A 141 -1.94 11.35 17.51
CA ALA A 141 -0.86 10.36 17.32
C ALA A 141 -0.46 10.25 15.85
N GLY A 142 0.81 10.57 15.56
CA GLY A 142 1.40 10.48 14.23
C GLY A 142 2.73 9.75 14.29
N SER A 143 3.85 10.49 14.35
CA SER A 143 5.19 9.89 14.48
C SER A 143 5.34 9.09 15.77
N ASP A 144 4.74 9.54 16.85
CA ASP A 144 4.61 8.78 18.10
C ASP A 144 3.35 7.89 18.04
N LEU A 145 3.49 6.69 17.51
CA LEU A 145 2.42 5.69 17.49
C LEU A 145 2.11 5.12 18.88
N ALA A 146 3.00 5.30 19.86
CA ALA A 146 2.70 4.90 21.24
C ALA A 146 1.60 5.75 21.88
N ALA A 147 1.31 6.92 21.33
CA ALA A 147 0.22 7.80 21.77
C ALA A 147 -1.17 7.43 21.20
N VAL A 148 -1.29 6.32 20.46
CA VAL A 148 -2.58 5.83 19.90
C VAL A 148 -3.60 5.59 21.00
N GLN A 149 -4.78 6.19 20.83
CA GLN A 149 -5.91 6.13 21.75
C GLN A 149 -7.03 5.20 21.32
N THR A 150 -7.09 4.80 20.03
CA THR A 150 -8.05 3.79 19.57
C THR A 150 -7.92 2.54 20.42
N ARG A 151 -9.04 2.05 20.95
CA ARG A 151 -9.12 0.87 21.83
C ARG A 151 -9.65 -0.33 21.09
N ALA A 152 -9.15 -1.50 21.48
CA ALA A 152 -9.70 -2.77 21.11
C ALA A 152 -10.10 -3.50 22.39
N THR A 153 -11.39 -3.75 22.57
CA THR A 153 -11.94 -4.45 23.73
C THR A 153 -12.48 -5.81 23.25
N ARG A 154 -12.18 -6.87 24.01
CA ARG A 154 -12.68 -8.21 23.69
C ARG A 154 -14.06 -8.39 24.34
N GLU A 155 -15.06 -8.74 23.52
CA GLU A 155 -16.44 -8.98 23.95
C GLU A 155 -16.96 -10.24 23.25
N ASP A 156 -17.50 -11.18 24.00
CA ASP A 156 -18.23 -12.39 23.52
C ASP A 156 -17.62 -13.07 22.28
N GLY A 157 -16.28 -13.16 22.23
CA GLY A 157 -15.56 -13.86 21.15
C GLY A 157 -15.16 -13.00 19.96
N TYR A 158 -15.48 -11.70 19.93
CA TYR A 158 -15.03 -10.74 18.92
C TYR A 158 -14.27 -9.56 19.56
N TRP A 159 -13.68 -8.73 18.72
CA TRP A 159 -13.02 -7.49 19.13
C TRP A 159 -13.87 -6.29 18.73
N LEU A 160 -14.19 -5.43 19.70
CA LEU A 160 -14.80 -4.14 19.46
C LEU A 160 -13.71 -3.07 19.33
N LEU A 161 -13.62 -2.42 18.18
CA LEU A 161 -12.70 -1.30 17.95
C LEU A 161 -13.43 0.02 18.11
N SER A 162 -12.88 0.93 18.94
CA SER A 162 -13.46 2.25 19.20
C SER A 162 -12.38 3.31 19.10
N GLY A 163 -12.56 4.32 18.25
CA GLY A 163 -11.61 5.42 18.07
C GLY A 163 -11.76 6.11 16.71
N THR A 164 -10.86 7.06 16.47
CA THR A 164 -10.83 7.84 15.21
C THR A 164 -9.44 7.79 14.60
N LYS A 165 -9.34 7.38 13.34
CA LYS A 165 -8.10 7.36 12.56
C LYS A 165 -8.08 8.49 11.54
N ARG A 166 -6.87 8.93 11.18
CA ARG A 166 -6.63 9.92 10.13
C ARG A 166 -5.72 9.37 9.03
N TRP A 167 -5.85 9.92 7.84
CA TRP A 167 -4.96 9.65 6.73
C TRP A 167 -4.93 8.19 6.27
N ALA A 168 -6.03 7.46 6.48
CA ALA A 168 -6.19 6.10 5.98
C ALA A 168 -6.47 6.14 4.46
N GLY A 169 -5.43 6.41 3.67
CA GLY A 169 -5.52 6.49 2.21
C GLY A 169 -6.10 5.22 1.62
N PHE A 170 -7.02 5.38 0.65
CA PHE A 170 -7.76 4.30 -0.02
C PHE A 170 -8.76 3.53 0.86
N ALA A 171 -9.05 3.98 2.08
CA ALA A 171 -9.99 3.27 2.96
C ALA A 171 -11.37 3.03 2.31
N LEU A 172 -11.84 3.95 1.45
CA LEU A 172 -13.09 3.77 0.70
C LEU A 172 -13.01 2.60 -0.29
N ALA A 173 -11.96 2.56 -1.11
CA ALA A 173 -11.77 1.59 -2.18
C ALA A 173 -11.18 0.24 -1.73
N ALA A 174 -10.69 0.13 -0.49
CA ALA A 174 -10.00 -1.04 0.02
C ALA A 174 -10.94 -2.23 0.28
N ASP A 175 -10.40 -3.44 0.17
CA ASP A 175 -11.02 -4.71 0.55
C ASP A 175 -10.87 -4.98 2.06
N PHE A 176 -9.88 -4.36 2.70
CA PHE A 176 -9.65 -4.44 4.16
C PHE A 176 -8.92 -3.19 4.66
N ILE A 177 -8.96 -2.99 5.97
CA ILE A 177 -8.21 -1.94 6.66
C ILE A 177 -7.41 -2.57 7.80
N GLU A 178 -6.11 -2.33 7.84
CA GLU A 178 -5.29 -2.61 9.00
C GLU A 178 -5.41 -1.45 10.00
N VAL A 179 -5.97 -1.73 11.16
CA VAL A 179 -6.24 -0.74 12.21
C VAL A 179 -5.32 -1.00 13.40
N LEU A 180 -4.46 -0.03 13.74
CA LEU A 180 -3.68 -0.07 14.97
C LEU A 180 -4.55 0.36 16.15
N ALA A 181 -4.65 -0.47 17.18
CA ALA A 181 -5.42 -0.20 18.37
C ALA A 181 -4.71 -0.72 19.63
N ARG A 182 -5.07 -0.17 20.78
CA ARG A 182 -4.54 -0.56 22.07
C ARG A 182 -5.49 -1.55 22.76
N THR A 183 -4.97 -2.72 23.10
CA THR A 183 -5.70 -3.78 23.82
C THR A 183 -5.57 -3.67 25.34
N ARG A 184 -4.49 -3.05 25.81
CA ARG A 184 -4.22 -2.77 27.24
C ARG A 184 -3.23 -1.62 27.39
N GLU A 185 -3.18 -1.04 28.58
CA GLU A 185 -2.12 -0.10 28.91
C GLU A 185 -0.78 -0.80 29.15
N PRO A 186 0.36 -0.13 28.87
CA PRO A 186 1.66 -0.60 29.31
C PRO A 186 1.72 -0.75 30.84
N LYS A 187 2.41 -1.77 31.32
CA LYS A 187 2.72 -1.91 32.74
C LYS A 187 4.01 -1.15 33.07
N ASP A 188 4.26 -0.95 34.36
CA ASP A 188 5.51 -0.33 34.80
C ASP A 188 6.73 -1.08 34.27
N GLY A 189 7.65 -0.36 33.64
CA GLY A 189 8.85 -0.90 33.03
C GLY A 189 8.68 -1.48 31.62
N GLU A 190 7.47 -1.55 31.09
CA GLU A 190 7.24 -1.93 29.68
C GLU A 190 7.43 -0.75 28.72
N SER A 191 7.66 -1.07 27.43
CA SER A 191 7.64 -0.07 26.37
C SER A 191 6.28 0.62 26.29
N SER A 192 6.26 1.92 25.97
CA SER A 192 5.03 2.69 25.71
C SER A 192 4.19 2.11 24.58
N SER A 193 4.78 1.30 23.68
CA SER A 193 4.08 0.58 22.62
C SER A 193 3.48 -0.76 23.07
N ALA A 194 3.72 -1.21 24.29
CA ALA A 194 3.14 -2.46 24.78
C ALA A 194 1.62 -2.39 24.79
N GLY A 195 0.96 -3.47 24.35
CA GLY A 195 -0.49 -3.54 24.19
C GLY A 195 -1.02 -2.86 22.92
N LEU A 196 -0.15 -2.38 22.02
CA LEU A 196 -0.58 -2.01 20.66
C LEU A 196 -0.58 -3.24 19.76
N GLU A 197 -1.70 -3.44 19.07
CA GLU A 197 -1.91 -4.55 18.15
C GLU A 197 -2.56 -4.06 16.86
N THR A 198 -2.34 -4.78 15.77
CA THR A 198 -2.94 -4.49 14.47
C THR A 198 -4.11 -5.44 14.22
N PHE A 199 -5.25 -4.87 13.87
CA PHE A 199 -6.48 -5.58 13.57
C PHE A 199 -6.79 -5.49 12.09
N LEU A 200 -7.08 -6.64 11.47
CA LEU A 200 -7.50 -6.72 10.08
C LEU A 200 -9.03 -6.62 9.99
N VAL A 201 -9.52 -5.46 9.58
CA VAL A 201 -10.95 -5.21 9.37
C VAL A 201 -11.27 -5.48 7.91
N VAL A 202 -11.87 -6.64 7.63
CA VAL A 202 -12.28 -7.03 6.26
C VAL A 202 -13.56 -6.29 5.89
N LYS A 203 -13.60 -5.74 4.68
CA LYS A 203 -14.77 -5.02 4.14
C LYS A 203 -14.88 -5.23 2.63
N GLN A 204 -15.90 -4.65 2.03
CA GLN A 204 -16.00 -4.52 0.59
C GLN A 204 -15.73 -3.05 0.19
N PRO A 205 -15.24 -2.79 -1.04
CA PRO A 205 -15.10 -1.43 -1.56
C PRO A 205 -16.41 -0.64 -1.41
N GLY A 206 -16.33 0.55 -0.85
CA GLY A 206 -17.51 1.41 -0.59
C GLY A 206 -18.41 1.00 0.55
N ILE A 207 -18.26 -0.21 1.12
CA ILE A 207 -19.10 -0.73 2.21
C ILE A 207 -18.25 -0.87 3.48
N PHE A 208 -18.69 -0.26 4.57
CA PHE A 208 -18.04 -0.35 5.87
C PHE A 208 -18.82 -1.25 6.83
N PRO A 209 -18.14 -1.91 7.77
CA PRO A 209 -18.80 -2.61 8.88
C PRO A 209 -19.75 -1.65 9.64
N GLU A 210 -20.75 -2.22 10.31
CA GLU A 210 -21.66 -1.44 11.14
C GLU A 210 -20.90 -0.60 12.18
N GLY A 211 -21.33 0.64 12.39
CA GLY A 211 -20.69 1.59 13.29
C GLY A 211 -19.41 2.24 12.76
N MET A 212 -18.86 1.80 11.62
CA MET A 212 -17.68 2.38 11.01
C MET A 212 -18.06 3.34 9.89
N THR A 213 -17.45 4.54 9.89
CA THR A 213 -17.61 5.54 8.83
C THR A 213 -16.25 6.04 8.36
N ALA A 214 -16.17 6.46 7.08
CA ALA A 214 -15.03 7.20 6.56
C ALA A 214 -15.50 8.52 5.94
N ARG A 215 -14.66 9.55 6.03
CA ARG A 215 -14.89 10.87 5.42
C ARG A 215 -13.62 11.27 4.64
N ASN A 216 -13.82 11.85 3.47
CA ASN A 216 -12.76 12.48 2.68
C ASN A 216 -12.39 13.85 3.26
#